data_da2e3b4a00713c0c1bc97c58ce237811
#
_entry.id   da2e3b4a00713c0c1bc97c58ce237811
#
_cell.length_a   1.000
_cell.length_b   1.000
_cell.length_c   1.000
_cell.angle_alpha   90.00
_cell.angle_beta   90.00
_cell.angle_gamma   90.00
#
_symmetry.space_group_name_H-M   'P 1'
#
loop_
_entity.id
_entity.type
_entity.pdbx_description
1 polymer ?
#
loop_
_entity_poly.entity_id
_entity_poly.type
_entity_poly.pdbx_seq_one_letter_code
_entity_poly.pdbx_strand_id
1 'polypeptide(L)'
;MKKLVLAALLTSFTFGASAAEKINFGVSATYPPFESIGANNEIVGFDIDLAKALCKQMQAECTFTNHAFDSLIPSLKFRKYDAVISGMDITPERSKQVSFTTPYYENSAVVIAKKDTYKTFADLKGKRIGMENGTTHQKYIQDQHPEVKTVSYDSYQNAFIDLKNGRIDGVFG
;
A
#
# COMPACT_ATOMS: atom_id res chain seq x y z
N MET A 1 6.00 -64.24 48.17
CA MET A 1 5.19 -62.99 48.03
C MET A 1 5.95 -62.08 47.09
N LYS A 2 5.57 -62.09 45.82
CA LYS A 2 6.18 -61.26 44.75
C LYS A 2 5.33 -60.02 44.56
N LYS A 3 5.84 -58.82 44.88
CA LYS A 3 5.16 -57.54 44.62
C LYS A 3 5.49 -57.10 43.19
N LEU A 4 4.49 -57.12 42.33
CA LEU A 4 4.53 -56.52 41.01
C LEU A 4 4.30 -54.98 41.17
N VAL A 5 5.31 -54.19 40.81
CA VAL A 5 5.22 -52.72 40.67
C VAL A 5 4.85 -52.44 39.21
N LEU A 6 3.63 -52.00 38.99
CA LEU A 6 3.15 -51.58 37.68
C LEU A 6 3.52 -50.08 37.48
N ALA A 7 4.58 -49.82 36.72
CA ALA A 7 4.94 -48.45 36.35
C ALA A 7 4.08 -47.97 35.15
N ALA A 8 3.10 -47.15 35.41
CA ALA A 8 2.34 -46.45 34.35
C ALA A 8 3.17 -45.34 33.75
N LEU A 9 3.61 -45.53 32.49
CA LEU A 9 4.20 -44.46 31.69
C LEU A 9 3.08 -43.55 31.22
N LEU A 10 2.94 -42.38 31.86
CA LEU A 10 2.15 -41.25 31.36
C LEU A 10 2.98 -40.55 30.25
N THR A 11 2.72 -40.89 28.99
CA THR A 11 3.17 -40.14 27.81
C THR A 11 2.39 -38.85 27.74
N SER A 12 2.97 -37.77 28.24
CA SER A 12 2.45 -36.41 28.08
C SER A 12 2.56 -36.00 26.59
N PHE A 13 1.48 -36.07 25.84
CA PHE A 13 1.38 -35.43 24.54
C PHE A 13 1.36 -33.91 24.79
N THR A 14 2.50 -33.26 24.68
CA THR A 14 2.56 -31.79 24.57
C THR A 14 2.03 -31.42 23.20
N PHE A 15 0.76 -31.03 23.13
CA PHE A 15 0.26 -30.27 21.97
C PHE A 15 1.04 -28.98 21.95
N GLY A 16 2.04 -28.90 21.07
CA GLY A 16 2.72 -27.66 20.78
C GLY A 16 1.68 -26.72 20.14
N ALA A 17 1.20 -25.75 20.91
CA ALA A 17 0.46 -24.64 20.37
C ALA A 17 1.42 -23.87 19.44
N SER A 18 1.35 -24.11 18.13
CA SER A 18 2.03 -23.27 17.16
C SER A 18 1.40 -21.89 17.28
N ALA A 19 2.16 -20.90 17.74
CA ALA A 19 1.71 -19.51 17.69
C ALA A 19 1.45 -19.18 16.22
N ALA A 20 0.30 -18.55 15.92
CA ALA A 20 0.00 -18.09 14.57
C ALA A 20 1.14 -17.17 14.09
N GLU A 21 1.57 -17.37 12.85
CA GLU A 21 2.57 -16.50 12.22
C GLU A 21 2.00 -15.08 12.16
N LYS A 22 2.82 -14.08 12.47
CA LYS A 22 2.43 -12.67 12.35
C LYS A 22 3.05 -12.09 11.10
N ILE A 23 2.21 -11.46 10.27
CA ILE A 23 2.65 -10.78 9.04
C ILE A 23 2.31 -9.30 9.19
N ASN A 24 3.33 -8.46 9.23
CA ASN A 24 3.16 -7.00 9.26
C ASN A 24 3.24 -6.45 7.84
N PHE A 25 2.21 -5.74 7.42
CA PHE A 25 2.14 -5.08 6.11
C PHE A 25 2.45 -3.59 6.23
N GLY A 26 3.35 -3.08 5.37
CA GLY A 26 3.49 -1.65 5.11
C GLY A 26 2.40 -1.18 4.15
N VAL A 27 1.75 -0.08 4.47
CA VAL A 27 0.68 0.54 3.68
C VAL A 27 0.82 2.06 3.67
N SER A 28 0.26 2.74 2.67
CA SER A 28 0.13 4.20 2.65
C SER A 28 -1.36 4.57 2.76
N ALA A 29 -1.84 4.72 3.99
CA ALA A 29 -3.27 4.86 4.30
C ALA A 29 -3.85 6.24 3.89
N THR A 30 -3.60 6.64 2.66
CA THR A 30 -3.98 7.94 2.07
C THR A 30 -4.68 7.80 0.71
N TYR A 31 -5.06 6.57 0.31
CA TYR A 31 -5.55 6.26 -1.04
C TYR A 31 -6.90 5.52 -1.02
N PRO A 32 -8.00 6.15 -0.57
CA PRO A 32 -9.32 5.53 -0.62
C PRO A 32 -9.77 5.27 -2.07
N PRO A 33 -10.45 4.15 -2.38
CA PRO A 33 -11.00 3.18 -1.44
C PRO A 33 -10.04 2.02 -1.09
N PHE A 34 -8.78 2.05 -1.54
CA PHE A 34 -7.82 0.98 -1.32
C PHE A 34 -7.33 0.93 0.13
N GLU A 35 -6.86 2.06 0.66
CA GLU A 35 -6.48 2.20 2.06
C GLU A 35 -6.69 3.64 2.57
N SER A 36 -7.19 3.76 3.77
CA SER A 36 -7.41 5.04 4.46
C SER A 36 -7.46 4.86 5.97
N ILE A 37 -7.36 5.97 6.70
CA ILE A 37 -7.62 5.99 8.13
C ILE A 37 -9.12 6.09 8.37
N GLY A 38 -9.69 5.10 9.04
CA GLY A 38 -11.10 5.03 9.43
C GLY A 38 -11.44 5.86 10.66
N ALA A 39 -12.71 5.82 11.07
CA ALA A 39 -13.24 6.66 12.15
C ALA A 39 -12.59 6.41 13.52
N ASN A 40 -12.16 5.17 13.79
CA ASN A 40 -11.52 4.76 15.04
C ASN A 40 -9.98 4.77 14.94
N ASN A 41 -9.43 5.49 13.97
CA ASN A 41 -7.99 5.53 13.68
C ASN A 41 -7.41 4.16 13.24
N GLU A 42 -8.27 3.22 12.84
CA GLU A 42 -7.85 1.97 12.19
C GLU A 42 -7.56 2.18 10.71
N ILE A 43 -6.70 1.35 10.13
CA ILE A 43 -6.46 1.34 8.69
C ILE A 43 -7.51 0.42 8.04
N VAL A 44 -8.25 0.95 7.06
CA VAL A 44 -9.37 0.30 6.38
C VAL A 44 -9.25 0.45 4.87
N GLY A 45 -9.96 -0.40 4.13
CA GLY A 45 -10.07 -0.32 2.67
C GLY A 45 -9.88 -1.67 2.01
N PHE A 46 -9.98 -1.67 0.68
CA PHE A 46 -9.90 -2.89 -0.14
C PHE A 46 -8.60 -3.67 0.08
N ASP A 47 -7.45 -3.01 0.09
CA ASP A 47 -6.14 -3.64 0.29
C ASP A 47 -6.03 -4.27 1.68
N ILE A 48 -6.62 -3.62 2.68
CA ILE A 48 -6.63 -4.11 4.07
C ILE A 48 -7.49 -5.36 4.19
N ASP A 49 -8.66 -5.36 3.56
CA ASP A 49 -9.56 -6.51 3.57
C ASP A 49 -8.97 -7.70 2.79
N LEU A 50 -8.29 -7.42 1.65
CA LEU A 50 -7.55 -8.42 0.90
C LEU A 50 -6.42 -9.04 1.73
N ALA A 51 -5.59 -8.22 2.39
CA ALA A 51 -4.52 -8.70 3.25
C ALA A 51 -5.06 -9.56 4.40
N LYS A 52 -6.15 -9.14 5.06
CA LYS A 52 -6.81 -9.93 6.11
C LYS A 52 -7.34 -11.27 5.60
N ALA A 53 -7.91 -11.30 4.39
CA ALA A 53 -8.37 -12.53 3.77
C ALA A 53 -7.20 -13.48 3.46
N LEU A 54 -6.07 -12.96 2.97
CA LEU A 54 -4.84 -13.73 2.74
C LEU A 54 -4.28 -14.29 4.05
N CYS A 55 -4.15 -13.47 5.10
CA CYS A 55 -3.69 -13.94 6.40
C CYS A 55 -4.61 -15.04 6.97
N LYS A 56 -5.92 -14.88 6.85
CA LYS A 56 -6.88 -15.91 7.28
C LYS A 56 -6.63 -17.24 6.56
N GLN A 57 -6.38 -17.20 5.25
CA GLN A 57 -6.09 -18.40 4.46
C GLN A 57 -4.75 -19.05 4.85
N MET A 58 -3.76 -18.23 5.22
CA MET A 58 -2.44 -18.68 5.68
C MET A 58 -2.42 -19.07 7.17
N GLN A 59 -3.54 -18.93 7.90
CA GLN A 59 -3.61 -19.12 9.34
C GLN A 59 -2.66 -18.21 10.12
N ALA A 60 -2.43 -17.00 9.61
CA ALA A 60 -1.57 -15.97 10.14
C ALA A 60 -2.37 -14.78 10.72
N GLU A 61 -1.74 -13.97 11.56
CA GLU A 61 -2.27 -12.70 12.07
C GLU A 61 -1.70 -11.55 11.26
N CYS A 62 -2.56 -10.70 10.67
CA CYS A 62 -2.14 -9.49 9.97
C CYS A 62 -2.02 -8.29 10.90
N THR A 63 -0.95 -7.53 10.76
CA THR A 63 -0.81 -6.17 11.31
C THR A 63 -0.44 -5.20 10.20
N PHE A 64 -0.68 -3.90 10.40
CA PHE A 64 -0.47 -2.88 9.38
C PHE A 64 0.32 -1.71 9.95
N THR A 65 1.31 -1.25 9.20
CA THR A 65 2.16 -0.11 9.55
C THR A 65 2.02 0.96 8.46
N ASN A 66 1.52 2.15 8.83
CA ASN A 66 1.35 3.26 7.89
C ASN A 66 2.66 3.99 7.63
N HIS A 67 2.99 4.20 6.36
CA HIS A 67 4.14 4.97 5.89
C HIS A 67 3.78 5.81 4.66
N ALA A 68 4.58 6.83 4.35
CA ALA A 68 4.50 7.51 3.05
C ALA A 68 4.82 6.53 1.92
N PHE A 69 4.13 6.64 0.78
CA PHE A 69 4.20 5.69 -0.34
C PHE A 69 5.62 5.48 -0.87
N ASP A 70 6.37 6.56 -1.07
CA ASP A 70 7.77 6.53 -1.52
C ASP A 70 8.72 5.81 -0.56
N SER A 71 8.35 5.71 0.72
CA SER A 71 9.12 5.05 1.76
C SER A 71 8.82 3.55 1.90
N LEU A 72 7.79 3.01 1.22
CA LEU A 72 7.35 1.63 1.40
C LEU A 72 8.42 0.61 1.00
N ILE A 73 8.97 0.69 -0.22
CA ILE A 73 10.01 -0.24 -0.67
C ILE A 73 11.31 -0.10 0.16
N PRO A 74 11.85 1.11 0.41
CA PRO A 74 12.99 1.27 1.30
C PRO A 74 12.78 0.63 2.68
N SER A 75 11.63 0.87 3.31
CA SER A 75 11.32 0.33 4.63
C SER A 75 11.17 -1.20 4.64
N LEU A 76 10.59 -1.79 3.57
CA LEU A 76 10.55 -3.25 3.39
C LEU A 76 11.97 -3.84 3.32
N LYS A 77 12.87 -3.21 2.57
CA LYS A 77 14.29 -3.66 2.49
C LYS A 77 15.01 -3.57 3.83
N PHE A 78 14.64 -2.60 4.67
CA PHE A 78 15.12 -2.49 6.06
C PHE A 78 14.35 -3.39 7.05
N ARG A 79 13.46 -4.27 6.56
CA ARG A 79 12.68 -5.22 7.37
C ARG A 79 11.85 -4.56 8.47
N LYS A 80 11.31 -3.37 8.21
CA LYS A 80 10.38 -2.71 9.13
C LYS A 80 9.00 -3.39 9.12
N TYR A 81 8.71 -4.13 8.07
CA TYR A 81 7.55 -5.00 7.90
C TYR A 81 7.90 -6.13 6.91
N ASP A 82 7.03 -7.12 6.80
CA ASP A 82 7.30 -8.36 6.06
C ASP A 82 6.84 -8.27 4.60
N ALA A 83 5.79 -7.48 4.34
CA ALA A 83 5.22 -7.28 3.02
C ALA A 83 4.69 -5.85 2.86
N VAL A 84 4.37 -5.45 1.64
CA VAL A 84 3.69 -4.20 1.30
C VAL A 84 2.42 -4.51 0.53
N ILE A 85 1.32 -3.86 0.88
CA ILE A 85 0.09 -3.83 0.10
C ILE A 85 -0.42 -2.38 0.10
N SER A 86 -0.44 -1.71 -1.05
CA SER A 86 -0.75 -0.28 -1.15
C SER A 86 -0.96 0.16 -2.61
N GLY A 87 -1.77 -0.57 -3.37
CA GLY A 87 -2.05 -0.23 -4.78
C GLY A 87 -0.79 -0.03 -5.64
N MET A 88 0.32 -0.71 -5.29
CA MET A 88 1.62 -0.44 -5.89
C MET A 88 1.80 -1.13 -7.25
N ASP A 89 1.97 -0.33 -8.31
CA ASP A 89 2.24 -0.83 -9.64
C ASP A 89 3.54 -1.65 -9.71
N ILE A 90 3.52 -2.75 -10.45
CA ILE A 90 4.69 -3.55 -10.79
C ILE A 90 5.47 -2.84 -11.90
N THR A 91 6.72 -2.46 -11.64
CA THR A 91 7.62 -1.89 -12.63
C THR A 91 8.96 -2.62 -12.68
N PRO A 92 9.70 -2.57 -13.82
CA PRO A 92 11.03 -3.17 -13.90
C PRO A 92 11.99 -2.63 -12.83
N GLU A 93 11.91 -1.33 -12.49
CA GLU A 93 12.76 -0.70 -11.49
C GLU A 93 12.46 -1.22 -10.07
N ARG A 94 11.17 -1.37 -9.73
CA ARG A 94 10.73 -1.91 -8.45
C ARG A 94 11.04 -3.40 -8.34
N SER A 95 10.83 -4.17 -9.43
CA SER A 95 11.09 -5.62 -9.48
C SER A 95 12.57 -5.98 -9.33
N LYS A 96 13.50 -5.05 -9.59
CA LYS A 96 14.93 -5.21 -9.26
C LYS A 96 15.21 -5.10 -7.76
N GLN A 97 14.30 -4.57 -6.98
CA GLN A 97 14.51 -4.29 -5.55
C GLN A 97 13.73 -5.24 -4.64
N VAL A 98 12.53 -5.64 -5.06
CA VAL A 98 11.60 -6.49 -4.31
C VAL A 98 10.88 -7.44 -5.24
N SER A 99 10.36 -8.54 -4.70
CA SER A 99 9.48 -9.47 -5.44
C SER A 99 8.03 -9.01 -5.35
N PHE A 100 7.28 -9.21 -6.43
CA PHE A 100 5.85 -8.95 -6.48
C PHE A 100 5.05 -10.24 -6.60
N THR A 101 3.81 -10.22 -6.13
CA THR A 101 2.80 -11.24 -6.45
C THR A 101 2.28 -11.04 -7.88
N THR A 102 1.35 -11.88 -8.32
CA THR A 102 0.51 -11.56 -9.47
C THR A 102 -0.34 -10.31 -9.18
N PRO A 103 -0.68 -9.49 -10.18
CA PRO A 103 -1.56 -8.34 -10.01
C PRO A 103 -2.92 -8.77 -9.44
N TYR A 104 -3.46 -8.01 -8.50
CA TYR A 104 -4.77 -8.23 -7.91
C TYR A 104 -5.81 -7.18 -8.34
N TYR A 105 -5.39 -6.12 -9.01
CA TYR A 105 -6.24 -5.05 -9.50
C TYR A 105 -5.68 -4.45 -10.79
N GLU A 106 -6.55 -4.11 -11.75
CA GLU A 106 -6.19 -3.34 -12.92
C GLU A 106 -6.38 -1.85 -12.63
N ASN A 107 -5.35 -1.05 -12.88
CA ASN A 107 -5.34 0.37 -12.61
C ASN A 107 -5.33 1.20 -13.90
N SER A 108 -5.91 2.40 -13.83
CA SER A 108 -5.84 3.41 -14.89
C SER A 108 -5.63 4.78 -14.28
N ALA A 109 -4.76 5.58 -14.90
CA ALA A 109 -4.47 6.93 -14.44
C ALA A 109 -5.47 7.94 -15.03
N VAL A 110 -5.87 8.92 -14.23
CA VAL A 110 -6.77 10.01 -14.64
C VAL A 110 -6.28 11.37 -14.16
N VAL A 111 -6.69 12.41 -14.85
CA VAL A 111 -6.52 13.80 -14.39
C VAL A 111 -7.80 14.24 -13.72
N ILE A 112 -7.72 14.62 -12.45
CA ILE A 112 -8.83 15.22 -11.70
C ILE A 112 -8.59 16.72 -11.66
N ALA A 113 -9.56 17.49 -12.18
CA ALA A 113 -9.52 18.94 -12.25
C ALA A 113 -10.93 19.53 -12.18
N LYS A 114 -11.04 20.84 -12.24
CA LYS A 114 -12.35 21.49 -12.38
C LYS A 114 -13.02 21.00 -13.66
N LYS A 115 -14.32 20.67 -13.56
CA LYS A 115 -15.13 20.16 -14.67
C LYS A 115 -14.95 20.99 -15.94
N ASP A 116 -14.84 20.32 -17.08
CA ASP A 116 -14.76 20.89 -18.43
C ASP A 116 -13.54 21.82 -18.68
N THR A 117 -12.50 21.73 -17.85
CA THR A 117 -11.31 22.60 -17.98
C THR A 117 -10.27 22.02 -18.94
N TYR A 118 -9.97 20.72 -18.85
CA TYR A 118 -8.96 20.04 -19.67
C TYR A 118 -9.57 18.81 -20.35
N LYS A 119 -9.23 18.59 -21.62
CA LYS A 119 -9.71 17.46 -22.43
C LYS A 119 -8.57 16.54 -22.87
N THR A 120 -7.36 17.09 -22.97
CA THR A 120 -6.18 16.38 -23.44
C THR A 120 -4.97 16.73 -22.57
N PHE A 121 -3.91 15.95 -22.63
CA PHE A 121 -2.65 16.28 -21.95
C PHE A 121 -2.03 17.59 -22.47
N ALA A 122 -2.25 17.95 -23.72
CA ALA A 122 -1.75 19.21 -24.27
C ALA A 122 -2.32 20.44 -23.54
N ASP A 123 -3.54 20.35 -23.01
CA ASP A 123 -4.19 21.43 -22.25
C ASP A 123 -3.51 21.66 -20.88
N LEU A 124 -2.69 20.70 -20.42
CA LEU A 124 -1.96 20.79 -19.15
C LEU A 124 -0.64 21.54 -19.25
N LYS A 125 -0.23 21.97 -20.45
CA LYS A 125 1.01 22.73 -20.65
C LYS A 125 1.06 23.96 -19.72
N GLY A 126 2.11 24.04 -18.91
CA GLY A 126 2.33 25.10 -17.94
C GLY A 126 1.39 25.10 -16.73
N LYS A 127 0.48 24.10 -16.61
CA LYS A 127 -0.42 23.93 -15.47
C LYS A 127 0.31 23.23 -14.31
N ARG A 128 -0.11 23.54 -13.09
CA ARG A 128 0.40 22.94 -11.86
C ARG A 128 -0.40 21.67 -11.59
N ILE A 129 0.22 20.53 -11.78
CA ILE A 129 -0.42 19.22 -11.57
C ILE A 129 0.20 18.54 -10.35
N GLY A 130 -0.65 18.26 -9.35
CA GLY A 130 -0.28 17.56 -8.13
C GLY A 130 -0.17 16.06 -8.35
N MET A 131 0.80 15.43 -7.72
CA MET A 131 1.03 13.99 -7.76
C MET A 131 1.61 13.53 -6.43
N GLU A 132 1.34 12.29 -6.05
CA GLU A 132 1.98 11.69 -4.89
C GLU A 132 3.42 11.25 -5.23
N ASN A 133 4.32 11.45 -4.28
CA ASN A 133 5.74 11.12 -4.41
C ASN A 133 5.96 9.62 -4.63
N GLY A 134 6.92 9.30 -5.51
CA GLY A 134 7.34 7.92 -5.76
C GLY A 134 6.36 7.08 -6.59
N THR A 135 5.27 7.67 -7.11
CA THR A 135 4.30 6.99 -7.96
C THR A 135 4.77 6.87 -9.42
N THR A 136 4.22 5.91 -10.14
CA THR A 136 4.39 5.79 -11.61
C THR A 136 3.79 6.99 -12.33
N HIS A 137 2.75 7.60 -11.78
CA HIS A 137 2.11 8.80 -12.28
C HIS A 137 3.07 9.99 -12.29
N GLN A 138 3.79 10.20 -11.18
CA GLN A 138 4.81 11.25 -11.08
C GLN A 138 5.90 11.05 -12.14
N LYS A 139 6.43 9.82 -12.24
CA LYS A 139 7.46 9.50 -13.22
C LYS A 139 6.96 9.70 -14.65
N TYR A 140 5.75 9.28 -14.97
CA TYR A 140 5.17 9.43 -16.31
C TYR A 140 5.11 10.90 -16.74
N ILE A 141 4.59 11.79 -15.90
CA ILE A 141 4.52 13.23 -16.25
C ILE A 141 5.91 13.82 -16.39
N GLN A 142 6.84 13.50 -15.49
CA GLN A 142 8.20 14.04 -15.56
C GLN A 142 8.94 13.62 -16.82
N ASP A 143 8.74 12.36 -17.26
CA ASP A 143 9.45 11.80 -18.41
C ASP A 143 8.78 12.15 -19.74
N GLN A 144 7.44 12.15 -19.81
CA GLN A 144 6.69 12.26 -21.05
C GLN A 144 6.08 13.63 -21.29
N HIS A 145 5.91 14.42 -20.22
CA HIS A 145 5.24 15.73 -20.25
C HIS A 145 6.02 16.80 -19.46
N PRO A 146 7.30 17.05 -19.80
CA PRO A 146 8.14 18.02 -19.07
C PRO A 146 7.61 19.45 -19.16
N GLU A 147 6.68 19.75 -20.07
CA GLU A 147 5.98 21.03 -20.18
C GLU A 147 4.94 21.26 -19.06
N VAL A 148 4.56 20.23 -18.33
CA VAL A 148 3.65 20.29 -17.18
C VAL A 148 4.43 20.66 -15.91
N LYS A 149 3.92 21.59 -15.13
CA LYS A 149 4.54 21.95 -13.84
C LYS A 149 4.08 20.94 -12.77
N THR A 150 4.95 20.01 -12.42
CA THR A 150 4.67 19.02 -11.38
C THR A 150 4.77 19.62 -9.98
N VAL A 151 3.80 19.28 -9.12
CA VAL A 151 3.82 19.61 -7.69
C VAL A 151 3.72 18.30 -6.91
N SER A 152 4.76 18.03 -6.11
CA SER A 152 4.88 16.76 -5.36
C SER A 152 4.22 16.86 -3.99
N TYR A 153 3.50 15.81 -3.60
CA TYR A 153 2.80 15.70 -2.32
C TYR A 153 3.14 14.37 -1.63
N ASP A 154 3.08 14.37 -0.33
CA ASP A 154 3.23 13.16 0.48
C ASP A 154 1.97 12.26 0.42
N SER A 155 0.85 12.81 -0.06
CA SER A 155 -0.40 12.10 -0.24
C SER A 155 -1.29 12.77 -1.27
N TYR A 156 -2.13 12.00 -1.95
CA TYR A 156 -3.18 12.54 -2.83
C TYR A 156 -4.20 13.40 -2.07
N GLN A 157 -4.47 13.14 -0.79
CA GLN A 157 -5.37 13.95 0.02
C GLN A 157 -4.86 15.39 0.14
N ASN A 158 -3.55 15.59 0.36
CA ASN A 158 -2.94 16.92 0.40
C ASN A 158 -3.01 17.61 -0.96
N ALA A 159 -2.81 16.86 -2.05
CA ALA A 159 -2.98 17.38 -3.41
C ALA A 159 -4.43 17.83 -3.67
N PHE A 160 -5.44 17.06 -3.24
CA PHE A 160 -6.85 17.43 -3.39
C PHE A 160 -7.25 18.64 -2.54
N ILE A 161 -6.66 18.82 -1.37
CA ILE A 161 -6.85 20.03 -0.56
C ILE A 161 -6.34 21.26 -1.34
N ASP A 162 -5.16 21.16 -1.93
CA ASP A 162 -4.59 22.26 -2.71
C ASP A 162 -5.32 22.51 -4.04
N LEU A 163 -5.82 21.45 -4.69
CA LEU A 163 -6.69 21.59 -5.85
C LEU A 163 -7.98 22.37 -5.49
N LYS A 164 -8.63 21.98 -4.39
CA LYS A 164 -9.84 22.66 -3.90
C LYS A 164 -9.61 24.12 -3.58
N ASN A 165 -8.42 24.45 -3.07
CA ASN A 165 -8.02 25.82 -2.73
C ASN A 165 -7.45 26.61 -3.92
N GLY A 166 -7.41 26.03 -5.13
CA GLY A 166 -6.88 26.70 -6.33
C GLY A 166 -5.38 26.91 -6.34
N ARG A 167 -4.63 26.23 -5.47
CA ARG A 167 -3.17 26.30 -5.44
C ARG A 167 -2.50 25.48 -6.53
N ILE A 168 -3.19 24.44 -7.02
CA ILE A 168 -2.85 23.64 -8.19
C ILE A 168 -4.04 23.59 -9.14
N ASP A 169 -3.80 23.17 -10.38
CA ASP A 169 -4.76 23.24 -11.48
C ASP A 169 -5.39 21.85 -11.75
N GLY A 170 -4.77 20.77 -11.25
CA GLY A 170 -5.26 19.41 -11.36
C GLY A 170 -4.43 18.46 -10.49
N VAL A 171 -4.91 17.21 -10.37
CA VAL A 171 -4.21 16.09 -9.74
C VAL A 171 -4.18 14.94 -10.75
N PHE A 172 -3.04 14.28 -10.91
CA PHE A 172 -2.87 13.11 -11.76
C PHE A 172 -2.51 11.89 -10.92
N GLY A 173 -3.35 10.85 -11.00
CA GLY A 173 -3.21 9.63 -10.20
C GLY A 173 -4.15 8.53 -10.62
#